data_ebf259353b8b692020cddbc11476d080
#
_entry.id   ebf259353b8b692020cddbc11476d080
#
_cell.length_a   1.000
_cell.length_b   1.000
_cell.length_c   1.000
_cell.angle_alpha   90.00
_cell.angle_beta   90.00
_cell.angle_gamma   90.00
#
_symmetry.space_group_name_H-M   'P 1'
#
loop_
_entity.id
_entity.type
_entity.pdbx_description
1 polymer ?
#
loop_
_entity_poly.entity_id
_entity_poly.type
_entity_poly.pdbx_seq_one_letter_code
_entity_poly.pdbx_strand_id
1 'polypeptide(L)'
;MSTLAWITVGGIAMSLLALVGSVTLLLPERLFSRVVPPLVALAAGTLIGGALLHMLPEAVAAMGNRLEVYVWLIGGFLVFFVLEQFLHWHHCHRAVAQHGPLGYLILVADGAHNFVGGLAVAGAFLVDIRVGVVTWVAAAAHEVPQELGDFGILIHAGWSKPRALAFNFLSALTFLLGGWLAYALAGTFEVTWLLPFAAGNFVYIAAADLIPQLTEDPDAARKVLLTTMFAIGLGVLLVVAIVI
;
A
#
# COMPACT_ATOMS: atom_id res chain seq x y z
N MET A 1 -3.25 7.52 -24.17
CA MET A 1 -2.84 8.49 -23.11
C MET A 1 -1.33 8.43 -23.00
N SER A 2 -0.65 9.57 -22.68
CA SER A 2 0.79 9.56 -22.37
C SER A 2 1.04 8.87 -21.02
N THR A 3 2.27 8.41 -20.78
CA THR A 3 2.67 7.83 -19.48
C THR A 3 2.41 8.81 -18.33
N LEU A 4 2.71 10.10 -18.51
CA LEU A 4 2.39 11.13 -17.53
C LEU A 4 0.89 11.20 -17.22
N ALA A 5 0.04 11.08 -18.24
CA ALA A 5 -1.41 11.11 -18.03
C ALA A 5 -1.88 9.88 -17.24
N TRP A 6 -1.31 8.68 -17.47
CA TRP A 6 -1.58 7.49 -16.67
C TRP A 6 -1.15 7.67 -15.22
N ILE A 7 0.06 8.15 -14.98
CA ILE A 7 0.58 8.45 -13.64
C ILE A 7 -0.31 9.47 -12.92
N THR A 8 -0.70 10.55 -13.60
CA THR A 8 -1.52 11.61 -13.01
C THR A 8 -2.93 11.11 -12.69
N VAL A 9 -3.60 10.44 -13.63
CA VAL A 9 -4.95 9.90 -13.41
C VAL A 9 -4.93 8.80 -12.34
N GLY A 10 -3.95 7.90 -12.40
CA GLY A 10 -3.75 6.86 -11.38
C GLY A 10 -3.48 7.45 -10.00
N GLY A 11 -2.64 8.49 -9.92
CA GLY A 11 -2.35 9.18 -8.68
C GLY A 11 -3.56 9.89 -8.08
N ILE A 12 -4.35 10.59 -8.90
CA ILE A 12 -5.61 11.21 -8.46
C ILE A 12 -6.59 10.14 -7.98
N ALA A 13 -6.76 9.05 -8.74
CA ALA A 13 -7.66 7.97 -8.37
C ALA A 13 -7.24 7.33 -7.03
N MET A 14 -5.92 7.11 -6.82
CA MET A 14 -5.38 6.60 -5.57
C MET A 14 -5.66 7.55 -4.41
N SER A 15 -5.36 8.83 -4.55
CA SER A 15 -5.67 9.82 -3.51
C SER A 15 -7.17 9.91 -3.18
N LEU A 16 -8.05 9.67 -4.15
CA LEU A 16 -9.50 9.63 -3.90
C LEU A 16 -9.92 8.39 -3.09
N LEU A 17 -9.14 7.29 -3.10
CA LEU A 17 -9.40 6.13 -2.26
C LEU A 17 -9.31 6.46 -0.77
N ALA A 18 -8.50 7.45 -0.37
CA ALA A 18 -8.45 7.93 1.01
C ALA A 18 -9.81 8.41 1.54
N LEU A 19 -10.72 8.79 0.63
CA LEU A 19 -12.09 9.15 1.00
C LEU A 19 -12.97 7.94 1.30
N VAL A 20 -12.48 6.72 1.12
CA VAL A 20 -13.21 5.49 1.48
C VAL A 20 -13.54 5.46 2.98
N GLY A 21 -12.74 6.09 3.82
CA GLY A 21 -13.04 6.31 5.23
C GLY A 21 -14.42 6.95 5.46
N SER A 22 -14.92 7.75 4.51
CA SER A 22 -16.27 8.34 4.59
C SER A 22 -17.39 7.28 4.55
N VAL A 23 -17.15 6.13 3.94
CA VAL A 23 -18.10 5.01 3.89
C VAL A 23 -18.34 4.46 5.30
N THR A 24 -17.35 4.53 6.19
CA THR A 24 -17.49 4.08 7.58
C THR A 24 -18.53 4.89 8.34
N LEU A 25 -18.81 6.12 7.89
CA LEU A 25 -19.84 6.98 8.47
C LEU A 25 -21.26 6.44 8.21
N LEU A 26 -21.41 5.65 7.15
CA LEU A 26 -22.67 5.08 6.69
C LEU A 26 -22.85 3.62 7.10
N LEU A 27 -21.75 2.90 7.42
CA LEU A 27 -21.81 1.49 7.78
C LEU A 27 -22.05 1.33 9.30
N PRO A 28 -22.99 0.46 9.71
CA PRO A 28 -23.08 0.01 11.08
C PRO A 28 -21.78 -0.70 11.49
N GLU A 29 -21.35 -0.50 12.72
CA GLU A 29 -20.11 -1.08 13.26
C GLU A 29 -20.03 -2.62 13.08
N ARG A 30 -21.18 -3.30 13.22
CA ARG A 30 -21.28 -4.75 12.97
C ARG A 30 -20.95 -5.16 11.54
N LEU A 31 -21.32 -4.35 10.56
CA LEU A 31 -21.03 -4.64 9.15
C LEU A 31 -19.56 -4.33 8.85
N PHE A 32 -19.05 -3.21 9.36
CA PHE A 32 -17.65 -2.81 9.24
C PHE A 32 -16.71 -3.90 9.76
N SER A 33 -16.92 -4.38 11.00
CA SER A 33 -16.09 -5.44 11.62
C SER A 33 -16.16 -6.79 10.90
N ARG A 34 -17.16 -7.02 10.04
CA ARG A 34 -17.28 -8.25 9.24
C ARG A 34 -16.63 -8.16 7.88
N VAL A 35 -16.63 -6.97 7.29
CA VAL A 35 -16.16 -6.74 5.90
C VAL A 35 -14.66 -6.45 5.83
N VAL A 36 -14.13 -5.70 6.81
CA VAL A 36 -12.71 -5.28 6.79
C VAL A 36 -11.74 -6.47 6.82
N PRO A 37 -11.84 -7.47 7.71
CA PRO A 37 -10.87 -8.55 7.75
C PRO A 37 -10.74 -9.37 6.44
N PRO A 38 -11.83 -9.75 5.75
CA PRO A 38 -11.74 -10.40 4.43
C PRO A 38 -11.06 -9.50 3.37
N LEU A 39 -11.27 -8.19 3.40
CA LEU A 39 -10.60 -7.26 2.50
C LEU A 39 -9.10 -7.16 2.79
N VAL A 40 -8.71 -7.12 4.06
CA VAL A 40 -7.29 -7.17 4.49
C VAL A 40 -6.63 -8.46 4.00
N ALA A 41 -7.32 -9.60 4.11
CA ALA A 41 -6.80 -10.87 3.62
C ALA A 41 -6.61 -10.87 2.09
N LEU A 42 -7.61 -10.37 1.35
CA LEU A 42 -7.53 -10.20 -0.10
C LEU A 42 -6.35 -9.29 -0.48
N ALA A 43 -6.21 -8.15 0.20
CA ALA A 43 -5.13 -7.19 -0.01
C ALA A 43 -3.74 -7.81 0.22
N ALA A 44 -3.57 -8.57 1.32
CA ALA A 44 -2.31 -9.28 1.58
C ALA A 44 -1.95 -10.26 0.45
N GLY A 45 -2.94 -10.98 -0.08
CA GLY A 45 -2.76 -11.89 -1.22
C GLY A 45 -2.38 -11.15 -2.52
N THR A 46 -3.05 -10.02 -2.81
CA THR A 46 -2.75 -9.22 -4.01
C THR A 46 -1.36 -8.55 -3.91
N LEU A 47 -0.94 -8.10 -2.73
CA LEU A 47 0.40 -7.54 -2.54
C LEU A 47 1.50 -8.58 -2.78
N ILE A 48 1.39 -9.78 -2.18
CA ILE A 48 2.36 -10.86 -2.40
C ILE A 48 2.36 -11.29 -3.87
N GLY A 49 1.17 -11.48 -4.46
CA GLY A 49 1.03 -11.83 -5.87
C GLY A 49 1.60 -10.77 -6.80
N GLY A 50 1.29 -9.50 -6.56
CA GLY A 50 1.82 -8.36 -7.32
C GLY A 50 3.34 -8.27 -7.25
N ALA A 51 3.90 -8.39 -6.05
CA ALA A 51 5.34 -8.34 -5.85
C ALA A 51 6.09 -9.48 -6.53
N LEU A 52 5.67 -10.73 -6.29
CA LEU A 52 6.46 -11.91 -6.65
C LEU A 52 6.10 -12.49 -8.03
N LEU A 53 4.84 -12.35 -8.48
CA LEU A 53 4.39 -12.93 -9.74
C LEU A 53 4.33 -11.92 -10.89
N HIS A 54 4.45 -10.61 -10.58
CA HIS A 54 4.37 -9.56 -11.58
C HIS A 54 5.57 -8.61 -11.54
N MET A 55 5.74 -7.84 -10.46
CA MET A 55 6.79 -6.80 -10.39
C MET A 55 8.20 -7.37 -10.44
N LEU A 56 8.48 -8.45 -9.71
CA LEU A 56 9.82 -9.06 -9.68
C LEU A 56 10.19 -9.71 -11.03
N PRO A 57 9.35 -10.53 -11.68
CA PRO A 57 9.61 -11.02 -13.03
C PRO A 57 9.86 -9.91 -14.04
N GLU A 58 9.08 -8.83 -14.01
CA GLU A 58 9.24 -7.68 -14.92
C GLU A 58 10.53 -6.91 -14.64
N ALA A 59 10.90 -6.75 -13.35
CA ALA A 59 12.20 -6.18 -12.98
C ALA A 59 13.37 -7.02 -13.52
N VAL A 60 13.26 -8.35 -13.44
CA VAL A 60 14.26 -9.29 -14.00
C VAL A 60 14.31 -9.20 -15.53
N ALA A 61 13.14 -9.03 -16.18
CA ALA A 61 13.09 -8.85 -17.63
C ALA A 61 13.76 -7.53 -18.07
N ALA A 62 13.51 -6.44 -17.34
CA ALA A 62 14.03 -5.11 -17.66
C ALA A 62 15.52 -4.94 -17.32
N MET A 63 15.98 -5.46 -16.16
CA MET A 63 17.34 -5.27 -15.64
C MET A 63 18.25 -6.47 -15.87
N GLY A 64 17.71 -7.61 -16.31
CA GLY A 64 18.40 -8.91 -16.34
C GLY A 64 18.40 -9.61 -14.99
N ASN A 65 18.62 -10.94 -15.00
CA ASN A 65 18.72 -11.72 -13.75
C ASN A 65 20.07 -11.45 -13.06
N ARG A 66 20.17 -10.33 -12.38
CA ARG A 66 21.37 -9.84 -11.69
C ARG A 66 21.10 -9.73 -10.19
N LEU A 67 22.15 -9.85 -9.38
CA LEU A 67 22.08 -9.65 -7.94
C LEU A 67 21.48 -8.29 -7.55
N GLU A 68 21.71 -7.28 -8.38
CA GLU A 68 21.24 -5.92 -8.19
C GLU A 68 19.70 -5.84 -8.04
N VAL A 69 18.92 -6.61 -8.81
CA VAL A 69 17.46 -6.69 -8.70
C VAL A 69 17.04 -7.11 -7.29
N TYR A 70 17.69 -8.15 -6.77
CA TYR A 70 17.40 -8.68 -5.43
C TYR A 70 17.87 -7.75 -4.32
N VAL A 71 18.96 -7.02 -4.54
CA VAL A 71 19.45 -5.99 -3.60
C VAL A 71 18.44 -4.86 -3.49
N TRP A 72 17.87 -4.39 -4.61
CA TRP A 72 16.81 -3.37 -4.57
C TRP A 72 15.52 -3.88 -3.91
N LEU A 73 15.13 -5.13 -4.15
CA LEU A 73 14.00 -5.75 -3.46
C LEU A 73 14.21 -5.78 -1.94
N ILE A 74 15.38 -6.25 -1.50
CA ILE A 74 15.74 -6.24 -0.07
C ILE A 74 15.81 -4.80 0.45
N GLY A 75 16.30 -3.86 -0.35
CA GLY A 75 16.35 -2.44 -0.01
C GLY A 75 14.96 -1.87 0.27
N GLY A 76 13.98 -2.17 -0.58
CA GLY A 76 12.58 -1.77 -0.38
C GLY A 76 12.00 -2.34 0.90
N PHE A 77 12.20 -3.63 1.13
CA PHE A 77 11.78 -4.31 2.36
C PHE A 77 12.41 -3.64 3.61
N LEU A 78 13.72 -3.38 3.59
CA LEU A 78 14.44 -2.79 4.73
C LEU A 78 14.03 -1.34 5.00
N VAL A 79 13.80 -0.54 3.97
CA VAL A 79 13.38 0.86 4.17
C VAL A 79 12.05 0.91 4.91
N PHE A 80 11.09 0.07 4.56
CA PHE A 80 9.81 0.02 5.24
C PHE A 80 9.92 -0.56 6.64
N PHE A 81 10.71 -1.61 6.83
CA PHE A 81 11.02 -2.13 8.16
C PHE A 81 11.59 -1.03 9.07
N VAL A 82 12.57 -0.25 8.59
CA VAL A 82 13.18 0.83 9.37
C VAL A 82 12.17 1.97 9.61
N LEU A 83 11.38 2.33 8.61
CA LEU A 83 10.35 3.35 8.73
C LEU A 83 9.35 2.97 9.83
N GLU A 84 8.85 1.74 9.80
CA GLU A 84 7.93 1.23 10.81
C GLU A 84 8.55 1.19 12.21
N GLN A 85 9.79 0.68 12.34
CA GLN A 85 10.50 0.70 13.62
C GLN A 85 10.67 2.12 14.18
N PHE A 86 10.98 3.08 13.31
CA PHE A 86 11.10 4.49 13.71
C PHE A 86 9.76 5.05 14.21
N LEU A 87 8.67 4.71 13.56
CA LEU A 87 7.32 5.13 13.91
C LEU A 87 6.86 4.46 15.23
N HIS A 88 7.07 3.15 15.38
CA HIS A 88 6.76 2.41 16.62
C HIS A 88 7.59 2.92 17.82
N TRP A 89 8.88 3.23 17.62
CA TRP A 89 9.74 3.73 18.69
C TRP A 89 9.25 5.06 19.27
N HIS A 90 8.70 5.94 18.43
CA HIS A 90 8.09 7.18 18.88
C HIS A 90 6.78 6.96 19.67
N HIS A 91 6.09 5.84 19.47
CA HIS A 91 4.88 5.49 20.20
C HIS A 91 5.15 4.91 21.60
N CYS A 92 6.23 4.12 21.78
CA CYS A 92 6.52 3.42 23.04
C CYS A 92 7.04 4.32 24.18
N HIS A 93 7.51 5.53 23.93
CA HIS A 93 8.13 6.39 24.93
C HIS A 93 7.23 7.45 25.56
N ARG A 94 5.93 7.50 25.24
CA ARG A 94 4.98 8.43 25.88
C ARG A 94 3.85 7.70 26.58
N ALA A 95 3.94 7.65 27.92
CA ALA A 95 2.88 7.19 28.80
C ALA A 95 1.57 7.98 28.58
N VAL A 96 0.50 7.23 28.32
CA VAL A 96 -0.93 7.44 28.69
C VAL A 96 -1.38 8.86 29.07
N ALA A 97 -1.22 9.89 28.25
CA ALA A 97 -1.89 11.16 28.56
C ALA A 97 -2.12 12.17 27.43
N GLN A 98 -1.83 11.90 26.16
CA GLN A 98 -2.20 12.85 25.10
C GLN A 98 -2.42 12.13 23.76
N HIS A 99 -3.68 11.95 23.37
CA HIS A 99 -4.09 11.39 22.08
C HIS A 99 -3.76 12.29 20.86
N GLY A 100 -3.39 13.54 21.08
CA GLY A 100 -3.11 14.51 20.01
C GLY A 100 -1.91 14.19 19.12
N PRO A 101 -0.77 13.71 19.62
CA PRO A 101 0.40 13.38 18.79
C PRO A 101 0.19 12.18 17.87
N LEU A 102 -0.63 11.20 18.27
CA LEU A 102 -0.88 9.97 17.52
C LEU A 102 -1.45 10.24 16.13
N GLY A 103 -2.44 11.15 16.04
CA GLY A 103 -3.06 11.49 14.74
C GLY A 103 -2.08 12.11 13.74
N TYR A 104 -1.13 12.93 14.20
CA TYR A 104 -0.12 13.49 13.30
C TYR A 104 0.95 12.47 12.89
N LEU A 105 1.29 11.56 13.78
CA LEU A 105 2.28 10.52 13.49
C LEU A 105 1.76 9.55 12.43
N ILE A 106 0.50 9.12 12.54
CA ILE A 106 -0.10 8.24 11.52
C ILE A 106 -0.16 8.94 10.15
N LEU A 107 -0.52 10.22 10.10
CA LEU A 107 -0.55 10.98 8.85
C LEU A 107 0.83 11.16 8.21
N VAL A 108 1.89 11.34 9.02
CA VAL A 108 3.27 11.40 8.50
C VAL A 108 3.70 10.04 7.96
N ALA A 109 3.34 8.97 8.66
CA ALA A 109 3.62 7.60 8.23
C ALA A 109 2.92 7.28 6.92
N ASP A 110 1.62 7.54 6.88
CA ASP A 110 0.79 7.35 5.71
C ASP A 110 1.26 8.21 4.53
N GLY A 111 1.57 9.50 4.74
CA GLY A 111 2.12 10.36 3.70
C GLY A 111 3.47 9.87 3.15
N ALA A 112 4.35 9.33 3.99
CA ALA A 112 5.60 8.72 3.53
C ALA A 112 5.34 7.42 2.75
N HIS A 113 4.41 6.58 3.23
CA HIS A 113 3.97 5.36 2.55
C HIS A 113 3.42 5.68 1.16
N ASN A 114 2.45 6.58 1.09
CA ASN A 114 1.83 7.04 -0.15
C ASN A 114 2.85 7.63 -1.13
N PHE A 115 3.79 8.46 -0.64
CA PHE A 115 4.84 9.03 -1.50
C PHE A 115 5.70 7.94 -2.15
N VAL A 116 6.15 6.95 -1.38
CA VAL A 116 6.95 5.82 -1.91
C VAL A 116 6.10 4.93 -2.81
N GLY A 117 4.84 4.68 -2.47
CA GLY A 117 3.87 4.01 -3.34
C GLY A 117 3.72 4.69 -4.70
N GLY A 118 3.65 6.03 -4.69
CA GLY A 118 3.61 6.85 -5.91
C GLY A 118 4.87 6.72 -6.77
N LEU A 119 6.06 6.74 -6.16
CA LEU A 119 7.32 6.47 -6.86
C LEU A 119 7.30 5.09 -7.53
N ALA A 120 6.85 4.09 -6.79
CA ALA A 120 6.80 2.69 -7.19
C ALA A 120 5.86 2.44 -8.38
N VAL A 121 4.61 2.89 -8.27
CA VAL A 121 3.60 2.73 -9.32
C VAL A 121 3.97 3.52 -10.57
N ALA A 122 4.51 4.71 -10.42
CA ALA A 122 5.01 5.48 -11.56
C ALA A 122 6.21 4.80 -12.22
N GLY A 123 7.12 4.21 -11.44
CA GLY A 123 8.22 3.39 -11.95
C GLY A 123 7.70 2.26 -12.82
N ALA A 124 6.67 1.56 -12.39
CA ALA A 124 6.00 0.50 -13.17
C ALA A 124 5.39 1.04 -14.47
N PHE A 125 4.70 2.19 -14.44
CA PHE A 125 4.17 2.86 -15.65
C PHE A 125 5.27 3.32 -16.62
N LEU A 126 6.44 3.65 -16.11
CA LEU A 126 7.59 4.05 -16.94
C LEU A 126 8.22 2.85 -17.65
N VAL A 127 8.13 1.65 -17.08
CA VAL A 127 8.56 0.39 -17.71
C VAL A 127 7.56 0.00 -18.81
N ASP A 128 6.29 -0.21 -18.44
CA ASP A 128 5.19 -0.53 -19.37
C ASP A 128 3.85 -0.12 -18.75
N ILE A 129 2.90 0.31 -19.60
CA ILE A 129 1.57 0.76 -19.14
C ILE A 129 0.78 -0.38 -18.48
N ARG A 130 0.89 -1.62 -18.98
CA ARG A 130 0.17 -2.78 -18.40
C ARG A 130 0.73 -3.12 -17.03
N VAL A 131 2.07 -3.13 -16.89
CA VAL A 131 2.76 -3.31 -15.61
C VAL A 131 2.31 -2.24 -14.63
N GLY A 132 2.26 -0.98 -15.05
CA GLY A 132 1.77 0.14 -14.25
C GLY A 132 0.33 -0.05 -13.77
N VAL A 133 -0.58 -0.47 -14.66
CA VAL A 133 -1.99 -0.71 -14.29
C VAL A 133 -2.11 -1.84 -13.27
N VAL A 134 -1.42 -2.96 -13.47
CA VAL A 134 -1.48 -4.10 -12.53
C VAL A 134 -0.88 -3.73 -11.17
N THR A 135 0.24 -3.05 -11.17
CA THR A 135 0.86 -2.54 -9.94
C THR A 135 -0.07 -1.55 -9.22
N TRP A 136 -0.73 -0.66 -9.97
CA TRP A 136 -1.71 0.26 -9.41
C TRP A 136 -2.90 -0.46 -8.78
N VAL A 137 -3.45 -1.49 -9.44
CA VAL A 137 -4.57 -2.29 -8.91
C VAL A 137 -4.16 -3.02 -7.63
N ALA A 138 -2.96 -3.61 -7.60
CA ALA A 138 -2.44 -4.26 -6.40
C ALA A 138 -2.24 -3.25 -5.25
N ALA A 139 -1.72 -2.05 -5.55
CA ALA A 139 -1.60 -0.96 -4.59
C ALA A 139 -2.98 -0.52 -4.08
N ALA A 140 -3.94 -0.25 -4.96
CA ALA A 140 -5.29 0.16 -4.59
C ALA A 140 -6.02 -0.87 -3.71
N ALA A 141 -5.75 -2.16 -3.91
CA ALA A 141 -6.37 -3.21 -3.11
C ALA A 141 -5.96 -3.16 -1.62
N HIS A 142 -4.73 -2.75 -1.29
CA HIS A 142 -4.30 -2.60 0.11
C HIS A 142 -4.61 -1.21 0.67
N GLU A 143 -4.62 -0.17 -0.15
CA GLU A 143 -4.95 1.19 0.29
C GLU A 143 -6.35 1.27 0.92
N VAL A 144 -7.35 0.57 0.37
CA VAL A 144 -8.71 0.62 0.92
C VAL A 144 -8.77 0.18 2.39
N PRO A 145 -8.24 -0.99 2.81
CA PRO A 145 -8.17 -1.36 4.22
C PRO A 145 -7.31 -0.41 5.07
N GLN A 146 -6.17 0.04 4.55
CA GLN A 146 -5.26 0.94 5.26
C GLN A 146 -5.92 2.28 5.56
N GLU A 147 -6.49 2.93 4.57
CA GLU A 147 -7.18 4.21 4.70
C GLU A 147 -8.40 4.14 5.66
N LEU A 148 -9.10 3.01 5.68
CA LEU A 148 -10.14 2.74 6.67
C LEU A 148 -9.58 2.65 8.10
N GLY A 149 -8.42 2.01 8.24
CA GLY A 149 -7.69 1.90 9.51
C GLY A 149 -7.21 3.25 10.02
N ASP A 150 -6.54 4.02 9.16
CA ASP A 150 -5.98 5.33 9.48
C ASP A 150 -7.07 6.33 9.86
N PHE A 151 -8.18 6.35 9.11
CA PHE A 151 -9.36 7.13 9.50
C PHE A 151 -9.86 6.72 10.90
N GLY A 152 -9.95 5.42 11.18
CA GLY A 152 -10.34 4.90 12.51
C GLY A 152 -9.42 5.38 13.62
N ILE A 153 -8.10 5.36 13.39
CA ILE A 153 -7.09 5.84 14.35
C ILE A 153 -7.23 7.36 14.58
N LEU A 154 -7.44 8.14 13.53
CA LEU A 154 -7.64 9.59 13.64
C LEU A 154 -8.88 9.93 14.47
N ILE A 155 -10.00 9.20 14.27
CA ILE A 155 -11.20 9.35 15.10
C ILE A 155 -10.92 8.97 16.56
N HIS A 156 -10.21 7.85 16.79
CA HIS A 156 -9.82 7.42 18.13
C HIS A 156 -8.89 8.43 18.80
N ALA A 157 -8.03 9.10 18.06
CA ALA A 157 -7.18 10.20 18.52
C ALA A 157 -7.96 11.51 18.81
N GLY A 158 -9.30 11.48 18.71
CA GLY A 158 -10.19 12.58 19.07
C GLY A 158 -10.39 13.62 17.95
N TRP A 159 -10.02 13.30 16.71
CA TRP A 159 -10.26 14.21 15.59
C TRP A 159 -11.71 14.16 15.16
N SER A 160 -12.25 15.33 14.75
CA SER A 160 -13.57 15.34 14.13
C SER A 160 -13.53 14.65 12.76
N LYS A 161 -14.64 13.99 12.40
CA LYS A 161 -14.75 13.24 11.13
C LYS A 161 -14.33 14.05 9.89
N PRO A 162 -14.80 15.32 9.69
CA PRO A 162 -14.36 16.12 8.55
C PRO A 162 -12.86 16.41 8.56
N ARG A 163 -12.28 16.65 9.73
CA ARG A 163 -10.84 16.89 9.88
C ARG A 163 -10.05 15.63 9.56
N ALA A 164 -10.45 14.49 10.11
CA ALA A 164 -9.81 13.22 9.84
C ALA A 164 -9.80 12.91 8.32
N LEU A 165 -10.96 13.03 7.64
CA LEU A 165 -11.05 12.82 6.19
C LEU A 165 -10.19 13.80 5.39
N ALA A 166 -10.19 15.07 5.76
CA ALA A 166 -9.42 16.08 5.04
C ALA A 166 -7.91 15.83 5.13
N PHE A 167 -7.41 15.48 6.31
CA PHE A 167 -5.98 15.22 6.50
C PHE A 167 -5.55 13.87 5.95
N ASN A 168 -6.40 12.84 6.00
CA ASN A 168 -6.18 11.55 5.35
C ASN A 168 -6.07 11.72 3.82
N PHE A 169 -6.99 12.48 3.22
CA PHE A 169 -6.90 12.84 1.81
C PHE A 169 -5.65 13.66 1.47
N LEU A 170 -5.23 14.56 2.37
CA LEU A 170 -4.05 15.39 2.17
C LEU A 170 -2.76 14.56 2.21
N SER A 171 -2.66 13.57 3.11
CA SER A 171 -1.53 12.64 3.14
C SER A 171 -1.50 11.77 1.88
N ALA A 172 -2.64 11.27 1.41
CA ALA A 172 -2.75 10.50 0.19
C ALA A 172 -2.33 11.27 -1.09
N LEU A 173 -2.40 12.60 -1.10
CA LEU A 173 -1.90 13.41 -2.22
C LEU A 173 -0.38 13.27 -2.41
N THR A 174 0.35 12.82 -1.41
CA THR A 174 1.80 12.56 -1.54
C THR A 174 2.09 11.44 -2.54
N PHE A 175 1.15 10.53 -2.79
CA PHE A 175 1.24 9.53 -3.86
C PHE A 175 1.41 10.19 -5.24
N LEU A 176 0.60 11.21 -5.52
CA LEU A 176 0.71 11.97 -6.77
C LEU A 176 2.05 12.70 -6.88
N LEU A 177 2.55 13.26 -5.77
CA LEU A 177 3.85 13.92 -5.73
C LEU A 177 4.99 12.92 -6.00
N GLY A 178 4.94 11.74 -5.39
CA GLY A 178 5.89 10.65 -5.66
C GLY A 178 5.87 10.24 -7.14
N GLY A 179 4.68 10.08 -7.71
CA GLY A 179 4.50 9.74 -9.12
C GLY A 179 5.08 10.79 -10.08
N TRP A 180 4.84 12.06 -9.82
CA TRP A 180 5.41 13.14 -10.63
C TRP A 180 6.92 13.26 -10.47
N LEU A 181 7.46 13.02 -9.28
CA LEU A 181 8.91 13.01 -9.06
C LEU A 181 9.56 11.87 -9.84
N ALA A 182 9.02 10.64 -9.79
CA ALA A 182 9.53 9.53 -10.58
C ALA A 182 9.54 9.85 -12.08
N TYR A 183 8.44 10.41 -12.59
CA TYR A 183 8.36 10.82 -13.99
C TYR A 183 9.39 11.91 -14.35
N ALA A 184 9.56 12.91 -13.50
CA ALA A 184 10.52 13.99 -13.74
C ALA A 184 11.97 13.49 -13.74
N LEU A 185 12.29 12.48 -12.94
CA LEU A 185 13.61 11.88 -12.84
C LEU A 185 13.91 10.86 -13.95
N ALA A 186 12.90 10.31 -14.61
CA ALA A 186 13.02 9.25 -15.61
C ALA A 186 13.89 9.64 -16.83
N GLY A 187 14.02 10.95 -17.14
CA GLY A 187 14.89 11.44 -18.20
C GLY A 187 16.35 11.71 -17.78
N THR A 188 16.65 11.67 -16.47
CA THR A 188 17.95 12.03 -15.91
C THR A 188 18.59 10.88 -15.14
N PHE A 189 17.79 9.95 -14.64
CA PHE A 189 18.23 8.80 -13.87
C PHE A 189 17.53 7.52 -14.35
N GLU A 190 18.23 6.41 -14.24
CA GLU A 190 17.63 5.09 -14.34
C GLU A 190 16.60 4.91 -13.23
N VAL A 191 15.35 4.62 -13.59
CA VAL A 191 14.23 4.44 -12.62
C VAL A 191 13.74 3.00 -12.55
N THR A 192 14.29 2.09 -13.33
CA THR A 192 13.91 0.67 -13.39
C THR A 192 14.08 -0.04 -12.04
N TRP A 193 15.02 0.41 -11.21
CA TRP A 193 15.24 -0.08 -9.85
C TRP A 193 14.04 0.17 -8.90
N LEU A 194 13.17 1.13 -9.22
CA LEU A 194 11.97 1.38 -8.41
C LEU A 194 11.04 0.17 -8.40
N LEU A 195 11.02 -0.62 -9.48
CA LEU A 195 10.13 -1.76 -9.59
C LEU A 195 10.46 -2.87 -8.58
N PRO A 196 11.70 -3.41 -8.51
CA PRO A 196 12.04 -4.38 -7.48
C PRO A 196 12.04 -3.77 -6.06
N PHE A 197 12.37 -2.50 -5.92
CA PHE A 197 12.25 -1.79 -4.64
C PHE A 197 10.81 -1.79 -4.13
N ALA A 198 9.85 -1.47 -4.99
CA ALA A 198 8.43 -1.52 -4.66
C ALA A 198 7.94 -2.94 -4.35
N ALA A 199 8.42 -3.94 -5.10
CA ALA A 199 8.12 -5.34 -4.79
C ALA A 199 8.54 -5.70 -3.35
N GLY A 200 9.73 -5.26 -2.93
CA GLY A 200 10.22 -5.46 -1.56
C GLY A 200 9.35 -4.78 -0.50
N ASN A 201 8.90 -3.56 -0.77
CA ASN A 201 7.95 -2.85 0.07
C ASN A 201 6.61 -3.62 0.20
N PHE A 202 6.02 -4.05 -0.91
CA PHE A 202 4.77 -4.80 -0.91
C PHE A 202 4.89 -6.11 -0.12
N VAL A 203 6.02 -6.83 -0.25
CA VAL A 203 6.29 -8.02 0.56
C VAL A 203 6.36 -7.66 2.05
N TYR A 204 7.00 -6.54 2.40
CA TYR A 204 7.07 -6.10 3.80
C TYR A 204 5.68 -5.83 4.38
N ILE A 205 4.87 -4.98 3.74
CA ILE A 205 3.52 -4.63 4.19
C ILE A 205 2.67 -5.90 4.36
N ALA A 206 2.68 -6.78 3.36
CA ALA A 206 1.90 -8.00 3.44
C ALA A 206 2.35 -8.90 4.60
N ALA A 207 3.66 -9.10 4.78
CA ALA A 207 4.21 -10.03 5.75
C ALA A 207 4.21 -9.48 7.18
N ALA A 208 4.50 -8.19 7.36
CA ALA A 208 4.63 -7.57 8.68
C ALA A 208 3.31 -7.07 9.23
N ASP A 209 2.47 -6.45 8.38
CA ASP A 209 1.26 -5.77 8.83
C ASP A 209 -0.01 -6.59 8.62
N LEU A 210 -0.20 -7.13 7.41
CA LEU A 210 -1.50 -7.72 7.06
C LEU A 210 -1.62 -9.20 7.45
N ILE A 211 -0.62 -10.03 7.14
CA ILE A 211 -0.68 -11.47 7.43
C ILE A 211 -0.80 -11.78 8.94
N PRO A 212 -0.10 -11.10 9.87
CA PRO A 212 -0.29 -11.34 11.29
C PRO A 212 -1.74 -11.17 11.74
N GLN A 213 -2.45 -10.16 11.25
CA GLN A 213 -3.86 -9.93 11.56
C GLN A 213 -4.77 -11.11 11.14
N LEU A 214 -4.40 -11.86 10.11
CA LEU A 214 -5.17 -13.03 9.64
C LEU A 214 -4.98 -14.25 10.54
N THR A 215 -3.83 -14.35 11.20
CA THR A 215 -3.46 -15.51 12.03
C THR A 215 -3.96 -15.42 13.47
N GLU A 216 -4.21 -14.21 13.95
CA GLU A 216 -4.64 -13.96 15.33
C GLU A 216 -6.13 -14.20 15.61
N ASP A 217 -6.97 -14.37 14.57
CA ASP A 217 -8.40 -14.59 14.74
C ASP A 217 -8.67 -15.92 15.48
N PRO A 218 -9.42 -15.94 16.59
CA PRO A 218 -9.67 -17.15 17.37
C PRO A 218 -10.67 -18.11 16.71
N ASP A 219 -11.50 -17.63 15.76
CA ASP A 219 -12.54 -18.43 15.11
C ASP A 219 -12.00 -19.21 13.89
N ALA A 220 -12.06 -20.53 13.97
CA ALA A 220 -11.60 -21.43 12.91
C ALA A 220 -12.33 -21.23 11.58
N ALA A 221 -13.65 -20.98 11.58
CA ALA A 221 -14.43 -20.73 10.37
C ALA A 221 -13.98 -19.40 9.71
N ARG A 222 -13.69 -18.41 10.53
CA ARG A 222 -13.19 -17.12 10.08
C ARG A 222 -11.79 -17.24 9.51
N LYS A 223 -10.90 -18.02 10.13
CA LYS A 223 -9.56 -18.32 9.55
C LYS A 223 -9.67 -18.94 8.17
N VAL A 224 -10.58 -19.87 7.95
CA VAL A 224 -10.81 -20.47 6.62
C VAL A 224 -11.24 -19.40 5.61
N LEU A 225 -12.18 -18.53 5.98
CA LEU A 225 -12.61 -17.41 5.13
C LEU A 225 -11.42 -16.48 4.77
N LEU A 226 -10.63 -16.06 5.77
CA LEU A 226 -9.50 -15.17 5.57
C LEU A 226 -8.42 -15.83 4.69
N THR A 227 -8.09 -17.09 4.95
CA THR A 227 -7.16 -17.86 4.10
C THR A 227 -7.67 -17.98 2.66
N THR A 228 -8.97 -18.17 2.48
CA THR A 228 -9.60 -18.24 1.15
C THR A 228 -9.49 -16.88 0.43
N MET A 229 -9.78 -15.78 1.12
CA MET A 229 -9.66 -14.44 0.54
C MET A 229 -8.21 -14.10 0.17
N PHE A 230 -7.24 -14.45 1.01
CA PHE A 230 -5.81 -14.35 0.70
C PHE A 230 -5.45 -15.15 -0.56
N ALA A 231 -5.89 -16.40 -0.63
CA ALA A 231 -5.64 -17.27 -1.79
C ALA A 231 -6.32 -16.72 -3.07
N ILE A 232 -7.50 -16.13 -2.96
CA ILE A 232 -8.18 -15.45 -4.09
C ILE A 232 -7.33 -14.26 -4.55
N GLY A 233 -6.84 -13.41 -3.63
CA GLY A 233 -6.01 -12.28 -3.97
C GLY A 233 -4.73 -12.71 -4.71
N LEU A 234 -4.03 -13.71 -4.20
CA LEU A 234 -2.87 -14.31 -4.84
C LEU A 234 -3.22 -14.91 -6.22
N GLY A 235 -4.33 -15.65 -6.31
CA GLY A 235 -4.81 -16.30 -7.52
C GLY A 235 -5.17 -15.33 -8.63
N VAL A 236 -5.79 -14.20 -8.30
CA VAL A 236 -6.09 -13.13 -9.27
C VAL A 236 -4.82 -12.63 -9.94
N LEU A 237 -3.76 -12.35 -9.16
CA LEU A 237 -2.49 -11.88 -9.71
C LEU A 237 -1.75 -12.99 -10.47
N LEU A 238 -1.90 -14.26 -10.07
CA LEU A 238 -1.36 -15.40 -10.85
C LEU A 238 -2.04 -15.49 -12.22
N VAL A 239 -3.37 -15.36 -12.28
CA VAL A 239 -4.10 -15.35 -13.58
C VAL A 239 -3.65 -14.17 -14.43
N VAL A 240 -3.53 -12.99 -13.85
CA VAL A 240 -3.01 -11.80 -14.57
C VAL A 240 -1.62 -12.07 -15.12
N ALA A 241 -0.70 -12.63 -14.35
CA ALA A 241 0.66 -12.94 -14.77
C ALA A 241 0.75 -14.02 -15.90
N ILE A 242 -0.28 -14.88 -16.02
CA ILE A 242 -0.33 -15.90 -17.10
C ILE A 242 -0.95 -15.34 -18.39
N VAL A 243 -1.89 -14.38 -18.26
CA VAL A 243 -2.69 -13.87 -19.41
C VAL A 243 -2.04 -12.66 -20.07
N ILE A 244 -1.25 -11.90 -19.34
CA ILE A 244 -0.59 -10.67 -19.81
C ILE A 244 0.89 -10.90 -20.01
#